data_d42fd4078ea183e2e2442ab76a5bea7c
#
_entry.id   d42fd4078ea183e2e2442ab76a5bea7c
#
_cell.length_a   1.000
_cell.length_b   1.000
_cell.length_c   1.000
_cell.angle_alpha   90.00
_cell.angle_beta   90.00
_cell.angle_gamma   90.00
#
_symmetry.space_group_name_H-M   'P 1'
#
loop_
_entity.id
_entity.type
_entity.pdbx_description
1 polymer ?
#
loop_
_entity_poly.entity_id
_entity_poly.type
_entity_poly.pdbx_seq_one_letter_code
_entity_poly.pdbx_strand_id
1 'polypeptide(L)'
;MSDKLGDIDLVISHHPRGKALAGLDDVMDLQIDMLEHYGVPVNIAEKLLKKRIKEVSRGLSPGNHQRAVDMARLLDVPLMSIHTPCDNLVAKFVEEKLEKDNPRILKEVLESLREIPEYREAEKVGVGPKLFVGGKKNRTGKIVMSEITGGTEGAPEIYQKLADAGAGTVIGMHISEKHRKEAQKAHINVVIAGHMSSDSIGVNLLMDKLKEGVEIVPCSGFIRNKRN
;
A
#
# COMPACT_ATOMS: atom_id res chain seq x y z
N MET A 1 30.45 0.63 13.23
CA MET A 1 29.09 1.02 12.82
C MET A 1 28.89 2.53 12.74
N SER A 2 29.69 3.34 13.46
CA SER A 2 29.65 4.82 13.42
C SER A 2 30.17 5.43 12.11
N ASP A 3 31.13 4.78 11.44
CA ASP A 3 31.79 5.34 10.26
C ASP A 3 30.90 5.42 8.99
N LYS A 4 29.80 4.64 8.94
CA LYS A 4 28.86 4.67 7.79
C LYS A 4 27.75 5.70 7.93
N LEU A 5 27.46 6.21 9.10
CA LEU A 5 26.41 7.24 9.30
C LEU A 5 26.91 8.63 8.85
N GLY A 6 28.24 8.87 8.91
CA GLY A 6 28.84 10.12 8.42
C GLY A 6 28.75 10.33 6.91
N ASP A 7 28.42 9.27 6.16
CA ASP A 7 28.35 9.30 4.68
C ASP A 7 26.88 9.33 4.17
N ILE A 8 25.89 9.47 5.06
CA ILE A 8 24.47 9.51 4.69
C ILE A 8 23.97 10.95 4.62
N ASP A 9 23.70 11.42 3.41
CA ASP A 9 23.16 12.76 3.19
C ASP A 9 21.67 12.89 3.53
N LEU A 10 20.89 11.81 3.39
CA LEU A 10 19.45 11.81 3.60
C LEU A 10 18.93 10.40 3.91
N VAL A 11 18.10 10.28 4.93
CA VAL A 11 17.28 9.09 5.18
C VAL A 11 15.88 9.32 4.64
N ILE A 12 15.42 8.42 3.77
CA ILE A 12 14.04 8.42 3.28
C ILE A 12 13.29 7.25 3.91
N SER A 13 12.27 7.53 4.69
CA SER A 13 11.36 6.53 5.24
C SER A 13 10.09 6.49 4.40
N HIS A 14 9.63 5.31 4.00
CA HIS A 14 8.34 5.18 3.33
C HIS A 14 7.22 5.51 4.31
N HIS A 15 7.09 4.77 5.40
CA HIS A 15 6.08 5.05 6.41
C HIS A 15 6.34 6.38 7.14
N PRO A 16 5.31 7.20 7.35
CA PRO A 16 5.43 8.54 7.89
C PRO A 16 5.98 8.53 9.32
N ARG A 17 6.70 9.60 9.67
CA ARG A 17 7.25 9.88 11.00
C ARG A 17 6.91 11.31 11.41
N GLY A 18 7.00 11.59 12.70
CA GLY A 18 6.78 12.94 13.22
C GLY A 18 5.37 13.45 12.94
N LYS A 19 5.28 14.70 12.49
CA LYS A 19 4.01 15.36 12.17
C LYS A 19 3.21 14.64 11.10
N ALA A 20 3.87 14.07 10.10
CA ALA A 20 3.20 13.32 9.03
C ALA A 20 2.52 12.03 9.55
N LEU A 21 3.08 11.38 10.57
CA LEU A 21 2.43 10.25 11.25
C LEU A 21 1.25 10.70 12.12
N ALA A 22 1.40 11.83 12.80
CA ALA A 22 0.35 12.36 13.66
C ALA A 22 -0.91 12.79 12.88
N GLY A 23 -0.75 13.25 11.62
CA GLY A 23 -1.83 13.64 10.72
C GLY A 23 -2.12 12.60 9.62
N LEU A 24 -1.82 11.32 9.86
CA LEU A 24 -2.05 10.27 8.84
C LEU A 24 -3.53 10.11 8.50
N ASP A 25 -4.43 10.37 9.44
CA ASP A 25 -5.87 10.32 9.23
C ASP A 25 -6.37 11.31 8.14
N ASP A 26 -5.72 12.44 7.95
CA ASP A 26 -6.05 13.40 6.88
C ASP A 26 -5.86 12.79 5.47
N VAL A 27 -4.90 11.86 5.32
CA VAL A 27 -4.62 11.20 4.03
C VAL A 27 -5.74 10.24 3.63
N MET A 28 -6.55 9.78 4.57
CA MET A 28 -7.61 8.79 4.30
C MET A 28 -8.76 9.36 3.46
N ASP A 29 -8.87 10.67 3.29
CA ASP A 29 -9.82 11.26 2.35
C ASP A 29 -9.56 10.79 0.90
N LEU A 30 -8.31 10.44 0.55
CA LEU A 30 -7.97 9.82 -0.74
C LEU A 30 -8.75 8.51 -0.99
N GLN A 31 -9.10 7.76 0.06
CA GLN A 31 -9.91 6.54 -0.10
C GLN A 31 -11.33 6.85 -0.59
N ILE A 32 -11.87 8.04 -0.32
CA ILE A 32 -13.16 8.47 -0.84
C ILE A 32 -13.07 8.59 -2.36
N ASP A 33 -12.02 9.28 -2.85
CA ASP A 33 -11.78 9.44 -4.29
C ASP A 33 -11.54 8.09 -4.98
N MET A 34 -10.80 7.19 -4.33
CA MET A 34 -10.58 5.83 -4.84
C MET A 34 -11.87 5.02 -4.93
N LEU A 35 -12.72 5.09 -3.92
CA LEU A 35 -14.01 4.40 -3.93
C LEU A 35 -14.95 4.97 -5.01
N GLU A 36 -14.98 6.31 -5.18
CA GLU A 36 -15.74 6.96 -6.25
C GLU A 36 -15.22 6.53 -7.63
N HIS A 37 -13.90 6.51 -7.83
CA HIS A 37 -13.26 6.02 -9.06
C HIS A 37 -13.72 4.61 -9.43
N TYR A 38 -13.89 3.73 -8.45
CA TYR A 38 -14.37 2.36 -8.68
C TYR A 38 -15.90 2.24 -8.77
N GLY A 39 -16.63 3.34 -8.61
CA GLY A 39 -18.09 3.42 -8.84
C GLY A 39 -18.93 3.38 -7.57
N VAL A 40 -18.34 3.53 -6.39
CA VAL A 40 -19.10 3.73 -5.16
C VAL A 40 -19.58 5.18 -5.11
N PRO A 41 -20.89 5.49 -4.91
CA PRO A 41 -21.33 6.87 -4.79
C PRO A 41 -20.60 7.63 -3.69
N VAL A 42 -20.11 8.84 -4.00
CA VAL A 42 -19.26 9.64 -3.13
C VAL A 42 -19.85 9.88 -1.74
N ASN A 43 -21.15 10.17 -1.67
CA ASN A 43 -21.86 10.38 -0.40
C ASN A 43 -21.93 9.11 0.48
N ILE A 44 -21.83 7.92 -0.11
CA ILE A 44 -21.75 6.65 0.61
C ILE A 44 -20.31 6.46 1.12
N ALA A 45 -19.32 6.68 0.25
CA ALA A 45 -17.90 6.59 0.59
C ALA A 45 -17.55 7.54 1.75
N GLU A 46 -17.91 8.83 1.66
CA GLU A 46 -17.72 9.81 2.73
C GLU A 46 -18.32 9.37 4.06
N LYS A 47 -19.58 8.90 4.04
CA LYS A 47 -20.28 8.52 5.26
C LYS A 47 -19.61 7.32 5.96
N LEU A 48 -19.15 6.34 5.20
CA LEU A 48 -18.45 5.17 5.72
C LEU A 48 -17.07 5.55 6.26
N LEU A 49 -16.27 6.29 5.49
CA LEU A 49 -14.90 6.60 5.86
C LEU A 49 -14.81 7.62 6.98
N LYS A 50 -15.72 8.58 7.08
CA LYS A 50 -15.71 9.60 8.14
C LYS A 50 -15.67 9.03 9.57
N LYS A 51 -16.35 7.90 9.80
CA LYS A 51 -16.29 7.19 11.09
C LYS A 51 -14.93 6.54 11.29
N ARG A 52 -14.40 5.91 10.25
CA ARG A 52 -13.10 5.22 10.28
C ARG A 52 -11.94 6.19 10.44
N ILE A 53 -11.93 7.30 9.73
CA ILE A 53 -10.94 8.38 9.86
C ILE A 53 -10.84 8.84 11.32
N LYS A 54 -11.99 9.12 11.96
CA LYS A 54 -12.01 9.48 13.38
C LYS A 54 -11.52 8.38 14.32
N GLU A 55 -11.71 7.11 13.97
CA GLU A 55 -11.17 5.97 14.73
C GLU A 55 -9.64 5.94 14.62
N VAL A 56 -9.11 6.09 13.40
CA VAL A 56 -7.65 6.14 13.15
C VAL A 56 -7.02 7.31 13.87
N SER A 57 -7.61 8.51 13.78
CA SER A 57 -7.17 9.71 14.50
C SER A 57 -7.02 9.46 16.02
N ARG A 58 -8.04 8.85 16.64
CA ARG A 58 -7.98 8.49 18.07
C ARG A 58 -6.93 7.43 18.38
N GLY A 59 -6.69 6.49 17.47
CA GLY A 59 -5.66 5.46 17.61
C GLY A 59 -4.24 6.01 17.51
N LEU A 60 -4.03 7.04 16.67
CA LEU A 60 -2.74 7.70 16.50
C LEU A 60 -2.42 8.69 17.62
N SER A 61 -3.42 9.41 18.13
CA SER A 61 -3.26 10.51 19.09
C SER A 61 -2.36 10.20 20.31
N PRO A 62 -2.42 9.00 20.95
CA PRO A 62 -1.58 8.73 22.13
C PRO A 62 -0.14 8.35 21.81
N GLY A 63 0.24 8.25 20.53
CA GLY A 63 1.56 7.76 20.11
C GLY A 63 2.68 8.78 20.28
N ASN A 64 3.91 8.29 20.50
CA ASN A 64 5.10 9.12 20.38
C ASN A 64 5.56 9.15 18.91
N HIS A 65 5.15 10.18 18.18
CA HIS A 65 5.46 10.34 16.77
C HIS A 65 6.89 10.83 16.52
N GLN A 66 7.54 11.48 17.51
CA GLN A 66 8.80 12.19 17.34
C GLN A 66 10.05 11.29 17.45
N ARG A 67 9.92 10.05 17.93
CA ARG A 67 11.07 9.18 18.24
C ARG A 67 12.11 9.12 17.10
N ALA A 68 11.69 8.84 15.87
CA ALA A 68 12.63 8.74 14.75
C ALA A 68 13.14 10.11 14.30
N VAL A 69 12.31 11.15 14.36
CA VAL A 69 12.68 12.52 14.02
C VAL A 69 13.73 13.05 14.98
N ASP A 70 13.54 12.85 16.29
CA ASP A 70 14.49 13.26 17.30
C ASP A 70 15.81 12.50 17.19
N MET A 71 15.78 11.21 16.90
CA MET A 71 16.99 10.42 16.66
C MET A 71 17.78 10.93 15.45
N ALA A 72 17.08 11.20 14.34
CA ALA A 72 17.70 11.76 13.14
C ALA A 72 18.36 13.13 13.45
N ARG A 73 17.65 14.01 14.18
CA ARG A 73 18.17 15.30 14.61
C ARG A 73 19.41 15.18 15.51
N LEU A 74 19.40 14.24 16.47
CA LEU A 74 20.55 14.02 17.37
C LEU A 74 21.78 13.45 16.65
N LEU A 75 21.55 12.73 15.55
CA LEU A 75 22.61 12.16 14.70
C LEU A 75 23.03 13.10 13.57
N ASP A 76 22.41 14.29 13.48
CA ASP A 76 22.61 15.27 12.40
C ASP A 76 22.39 14.68 10.99
N VAL A 77 21.38 13.82 10.85
CA VAL A 77 21.02 13.19 9.58
C VAL A 77 19.65 13.70 9.13
N PRO A 78 19.52 14.34 7.96
CA PRO A 78 18.23 14.73 7.41
C PRO A 78 17.29 13.53 7.24
N LEU A 79 16.03 13.68 7.64
CA LEU A 79 15.00 12.65 7.53
C LEU A 79 13.77 13.18 6.80
N MET A 80 13.33 12.44 5.79
CA MET A 80 12.07 12.72 5.09
C MET A 80 11.19 11.47 5.04
N SER A 81 9.87 11.63 4.96
CA SER A 81 8.92 10.51 4.75
C SER A 81 8.16 10.71 3.44
N ILE A 82 8.02 9.62 2.65
CA ILE A 82 7.31 9.63 1.37
C ILE A 82 6.36 8.43 1.32
N HIS A 83 5.15 8.58 1.82
CA HIS A 83 4.14 7.51 1.88
C HIS A 83 3.22 7.54 0.66
N THR A 84 2.18 8.36 0.69
CA THR A 84 1.12 8.43 -0.31
C THR A 84 1.60 8.55 -1.77
N PRO A 85 2.63 9.38 -2.11
CA PRO A 85 3.12 9.42 -3.48
C PRO A 85 3.64 8.06 -3.96
N CYS A 86 4.31 7.29 -3.09
CA CYS A 86 4.80 5.96 -3.43
C CYS A 86 3.65 4.97 -3.55
N ASP A 87 2.68 4.99 -2.64
CA ASP A 87 1.51 4.11 -2.70
C ASP A 87 0.69 4.33 -3.97
N ASN A 88 0.50 5.59 -4.37
CA ASN A 88 -0.17 5.93 -5.63
C ASN A 88 0.59 5.39 -6.84
N LEU A 89 1.94 5.43 -6.82
CA LEU A 89 2.76 4.83 -7.87
C LEU A 89 2.60 3.31 -7.92
N VAL A 90 2.52 2.65 -6.76
CA VAL A 90 2.27 1.19 -6.70
C VAL A 90 0.88 0.87 -7.23
N ALA A 91 -0.15 1.56 -6.76
CA ALA A 91 -1.53 1.30 -7.17
C ALA A 91 -1.63 1.36 -8.70
N LYS A 92 -1.14 2.46 -9.29
CA LYS A 92 -1.12 2.64 -10.75
C LYS A 92 -0.30 1.58 -11.47
N PHE A 93 0.91 1.28 -11.00
CA PHE A 93 1.81 0.30 -11.62
C PHE A 93 1.22 -1.11 -11.65
N VAL A 94 0.61 -1.54 -10.53
CA VAL A 94 -0.01 -2.86 -10.42
C VAL A 94 -1.29 -2.92 -11.24
N GLU A 95 -2.09 -1.86 -11.25
CA GLU A 95 -3.30 -1.77 -12.08
C GLU A 95 -2.97 -1.88 -13.56
N GLU A 96 -2.03 -1.07 -14.08
CA GLU A 96 -1.58 -1.12 -15.48
C GLU A 96 -1.03 -2.52 -15.86
N LYS A 97 -0.29 -3.17 -14.96
CA LYS A 97 0.21 -4.53 -15.15
C LYS A 97 -0.94 -5.54 -15.30
N LEU A 98 -1.92 -5.48 -14.40
CA LEU A 98 -3.06 -6.41 -14.43
C LEU A 98 -4.02 -6.11 -15.59
N GLU A 99 -4.20 -4.86 -15.97
CA GLU A 99 -4.96 -4.50 -17.17
C GLU A 99 -4.31 -5.06 -18.44
N LYS A 100 -2.99 -4.92 -18.56
CA LYS A 100 -2.21 -5.46 -19.70
C LYS A 100 -2.29 -6.97 -19.76
N ASP A 101 -2.14 -7.66 -18.65
CA ASP A 101 -2.13 -9.12 -18.57
C ASP A 101 -3.53 -9.73 -18.69
N ASN A 102 -4.56 -8.94 -18.35
CA ASN A 102 -5.98 -9.29 -18.42
C ASN A 102 -6.32 -10.67 -17.80
N PRO A 103 -5.94 -10.93 -16.56
CA PRO A 103 -6.15 -12.22 -15.92
C PRO A 103 -7.65 -12.52 -15.76
N ARG A 104 -8.06 -13.75 -16.10
CA ARG A 104 -9.46 -14.19 -16.08
C ARG A 104 -9.82 -14.92 -14.78
N ILE A 105 -8.83 -15.51 -14.11
CA ILE A 105 -8.98 -16.24 -12.85
C ILE A 105 -7.91 -15.80 -11.84
N LEU A 106 -8.17 -16.04 -10.54
CA LEU A 106 -7.27 -15.58 -9.48
C LEU A 106 -5.88 -16.23 -9.50
N LYS A 107 -5.76 -17.44 -10.09
CA LYS A 107 -4.44 -18.05 -10.31
C LYS A 107 -3.57 -17.17 -11.22
N GLU A 108 -4.13 -16.66 -12.30
CA GLU A 108 -3.44 -15.79 -13.26
C GLU A 108 -3.06 -14.44 -12.63
N VAL A 109 -3.91 -13.89 -11.74
CA VAL A 109 -3.56 -12.69 -10.96
C VAL A 109 -2.31 -12.92 -10.12
N LEU A 110 -2.24 -14.05 -9.41
CA LEU A 110 -1.07 -14.40 -8.62
C LEU A 110 0.19 -14.60 -9.49
N GLU A 111 0.04 -15.21 -10.67
CA GLU A 111 1.13 -15.40 -11.62
C GLU A 111 1.63 -14.06 -12.16
N SER A 112 0.72 -13.17 -12.57
CA SER A 112 1.05 -11.82 -13.03
C SER A 112 1.79 -11.00 -11.97
N LEU A 113 1.32 -11.01 -10.72
CA LEU A 113 2.00 -10.32 -9.63
C LEU A 113 3.40 -10.88 -9.37
N ARG A 114 3.60 -12.19 -9.47
CA ARG A 114 4.91 -12.84 -9.30
C ARG A 114 5.93 -12.52 -10.38
N GLU A 115 5.52 -12.02 -11.51
CA GLU A 115 6.45 -11.50 -12.52
C GLU A 115 7.15 -10.21 -12.08
N ILE A 116 6.56 -9.47 -11.13
CA ILE A 116 7.14 -8.25 -10.58
C ILE A 116 8.29 -8.64 -9.63
N PRO A 117 9.51 -8.12 -9.86
CA PRO A 117 10.69 -8.57 -9.11
C PRO A 117 10.56 -8.46 -7.59
N GLU A 118 10.01 -7.38 -7.06
CA GLU A 118 9.85 -7.18 -5.61
C GLU A 118 8.90 -8.22 -5.00
N TYR A 119 7.82 -8.56 -5.66
CA TYR A 119 6.90 -9.60 -5.20
C TYR A 119 7.53 -10.99 -5.28
N ARG A 120 8.33 -11.25 -6.30
CA ARG A 120 9.07 -12.50 -6.43
C ARG A 120 10.14 -12.66 -5.35
N GLU A 121 10.87 -11.58 -5.01
CA GLU A 121 11.81 -11.61 -3.90
C GLU A 121 11.11 -11.84 -2.56
N ALA A 122 9.98 -11.16 -2.32
CA ALA A 122 9.16 -11.36 -1.13
C ALA A 122 8.64 -12.80 -1.00
N GLU A 123 8.34 -13.47 -2.11
CA GLU A 123 7.90 -14.87 -2.10
C GLU A 123 8.97 -15.82 -1.57
N LYS A 124 10.26 -15.55 -1.84
CA LYS A 124 11.39 -16.39 -1.35
C LYS A 124 11.44 -16.45 0.18
N VAL A 125 10.97 -15.40 0.85
CA VAL A 125 10.90 -15.33 2.32
C VAL A 125 9.48 -15.55 2.86
N GLY A 126 8.57 -16.03 2.02
CA GLY A 126 7.23 -16.46 2.43
C GLY A 126 6.18 -15.35 2.55
N VAL A 127 6.47 -14.11 2.11
CA VAL A 127 5.59 -12.93 2.21
C VAL A 127 5.20 -12.34 0.84
N GLY A 128 5.27 -13.16 -0.22
CA GLY A 128 4.81 -12.78 -1.56
C GLY A 128 3.28 -12.81 -1.73
N PRO A 129 2.78 -12.62 -2.96
CA PRO A 129 1.35 -12.55 -3.26
C PRO A 129 0.57 -13.79 -2.81
N LYS A 130 -0.52 -13.58 -2.07
CA LYS A 130 -1.37 -14.64 -1.52
C LYS A 130 -2.86 -14.35 -1.68
N LEU A 131 -3.63 -15.41 -1.84
CA LEU A 131 -5.08 -15.36 -1.87
C LEU A 131 -5.63 -15.53 -0.44
N PHE A 132 -6.41 -14.54 0.04
CA PHE A 132 -7.01 -14.56 1.38
C PHE A 132 -8.53 -14.82 1.36
N VAL A 133 -9.22 -14.43 0.26
CA VAL A 133 -10.64 -14.76 0.04
C VAL A 133 -10.81 -15.21 -1.39
N GLY A 134 -11.54 -16.31 -1.61
CA GLY A 134 -11.77 -16.93 -2.91
C GLY A 134 -10.91 -18.15 -3.16
N GLY A 135 -11.02 -18.72 -4.34
CA GLY A 135 -10.28 -19.89 -4.81
C GLY A 135 -9.50 -19.59 -6.10
N LYS A 136 -8.36 -20.24 -6.33
CA LYS A 136 -7.50 -20.03 -7.51
C LYS A 136 -8.23 -20.10 -8.85
N LYS A 137 -9.32 -20.87 -8.94
CA LYS A 137 -10.14 -21.05 -10.14
C LYS A 137 -11.28 -20.04 -10.25
N ASN A 138 -11.52 -19.20 -9.23
CA ASN A 138 -12.57 -18.19 -9.26
C ASN A 138 -12.24 -17.15 -10.34
N ARG A 139 -13.28 -16.65 -10.99
CA ARG A 139 -13.14 -15.55 -11.93
C ARG A 139 -12.79 -14.26 -11.19
N THR A 140 -11.98 -13.43 -11.82
CA THR A 140 -11.54 -12.14 -11.25
C THR A 140 -12.68 -11.15 -11.12
N GLY A 141 -13.57 -11.07 -12.13
CA GLY A 141 -14.47 -9.92 -12.26
C GLY A 141 -13.66 -8.63 -12.46
N LYS A 142 -14.27 -7.49 -12.10
CA LYS A 142 -13.57 -6.20 -12.06
C LYS A 142 -12.57 -6.19 -10.90
N ILE A 143 -11.30 -5.96 -11.21
CA ILE A 143 -10.21 -5.85 -10.21
C ILE A 143 -10.12 -4.39 -9.76
N VAL A 144 -9.94 -4.16 -8.46
CA VAL A 144 -9.81 -2.83 -7.86
C VAL A 144 -8.64 -2.77 -6.88
N MET A 145 -7.95 -1.62 -6.83
CA MET A 145 -6.74 -1.37 -6.01
C MET A 145 -7.04 -0.54 -4.76
N SER A 146 -8.26 -0.65 -4.21
CA SER A 146 -8.74 0.23 -3.15
C SER A 146 -8.00 0.11 -1.81
N GLU A 147 -7.21 -0.94 -1.61
CA GLU A 147 -6.48 -1.23 -0.36
C GLU A 147 -4.96 -1.17 -0.55
N ILE A 148 -4.48 -0.40 -1.55
CA ILE A 148 -3.04 -0.16 -1.79
C ILE A 148 -2.62 1.24 -1.36
N THR A 149 -3.49 2.23 -1.48
CA THR A 149 -3.19 3.63 -1.11
C THR A 149 -4.24 4.18 -0.14
N GLY A 150 -4.00 5.39 0.39
CA GLY A 150 -4.93 6.05 1.31
C GLY A 150 -4.60 5.87 2.79
N GLY A 151 -3.34 5.62 3.12
CA GLY A 151 -2.77 5.72 4.46
C GLY A 151 -2.87 4.45 5.32
N THR A 152 -4.02 3.85 5.47
CA THR A 152 -4.26 2.60 6.24
C THR A 152 -5.57 1.95 5.80
N GLU A 153 -5.92 0.78 6.37
CA GLU A 153 -7.19 0.10 6.08
C GLU A 153 -8.39 1.03 6.24
N GLY A 154 -9.26 1.06 5.25
CA GLY A 154 -10.52 1.79 5.24
C GLY A 154 -11.56 1.22 6.21
N ALA A 155 -12.83 1.56 5.99
CA ALA A 155 -13.94 0.96 6.74
C ALA A 155 -14.24 -0.46 6.21
N PRO A 156 -14.44 -1.47 7.06
CA PRO A 156 -14.74 -2.84 6.60
C PRO A 156 -15.97 -2.94 5.69
N GLU A 157 -16.92 -2.06 5.87
CA GLU A 157 -18.16 -2.01 5.10
C GLU A 157 -17.96 -1.61 3.62
N ILE A 158 -16.77 -1.13 3.24
CA ILE A 158 -16.46 -0.78 1.85
C ILE A 158 -16.57 -2.00 0.91
N TYR A 159 -16.26 -3.21 1.38
CA TYR A 159 -16.32 -4.41 0.54
C TYR A 159 -17.71 -4.65 -0.04
N GLN A 160 -18.76 -4.46 0.77
CA GLN A 160 -20.13 -4.56 0.23
C GLN A 160 -20.40 -3.47 -0.81
N LYS A 161 -19.90 -2.25 -0.59
CA LYS A 161 -20.11 -1.14 -1.54
C LYS A 161 -19.32 -1.32 -2.83
N LEU A 162 -18.14 -1.88 -2.76
CA LEU A 162 -17.38 -2.28 -3.93
C LEU A 162 -18.07 -3.41 -4.72
N ALA A 163 -18.65 -4.41 -4.02
CA ALA A 163 -19.43 -5.45 -4.65
C ALA A 163 -20.68 -4.87 -5.35
N ASP A 164 -21.40 -3.97 -4.67
CA ASP A 164 -22.57 -3.26 -5.23
C ASP A 164 -22.18 -2.44 -6.49
N ALA A 165 -20.92 -1.95 -6.56
CA ALA A 165 -20.33 -1.24 -7.71
C ALA A 165 -19.74 -2.18 -8.77
N GLY A 166 -19.90 -3.49 -8.62
CA GLY A 166 -19.49 -4.50 -9.59
C GLY A 166 -18.04 -5.00 -9.44
N ALA A 167 -17.34 -4.66 -8.36
CA ALA A 167 -16.02 -5.23 -8.09
C ALA A 167 -16.12 -6.74 -7.79
N GLY A 168 -15.24 -7.53 -8.37
CA GLY A 168 -15.12 -8.97 -8.13
C GLY A 168 -13.90 -9.34 -7.30
N THR A 169 -12.85 -8.54 -7.39
CA THR A 169 -11.56 -8.80 -6.72
C THR A 169 -10.93 -7.50 -6.23
N VAL A 170 -10.51 -7.49 -4.98
CA VAL A 170 -9.69 -6.43 -4.38
C VAL A 170 -8.25 -6.90 -4.30
N ILE A 171 -7.32 -6.06 -4.75
CA ILE A 171 -5.89 -6.20 -4.51
C ILE A 171 -5.52 -5.22 -3.40
N GLY A 172 -4.82 -5.73 -2.39
CA GLY A 172 -4.35 -4.91 -1.26
C GLY A 172 -2.95 -5.28 -0.82
N MET A 173 -2.39 -4.50 0.11
CA MET A 173 -1.08 -4.75 0.71
C MET A 173 -1.19 -5.67 1.94
N HIS A 174 -2.25 -5.55 2.69
CA HIS A 174 -2.59 -6.34 3.89
C HIS A 174 -4.11 -6.43 4.06
N ILE A 175 -4.57 -7.26 4.98
CA ILE A 175 -5.98 -7.34 5.34
C ILE A 175 -6.13 -7.82 6.80
N SER A 176 -6.89 -7.08 7.60
CA SER A 176 -7.25 -7.52 8.94
C SER A 176 -8.36 -8.59 8.90
N GLU A 177 -8.49 -9.36 9.98
CA GLU A 177 -9.52 -10.41 10.06
C GLU A 177 -10.94 -9.85 9.95
N LYS A 178 -11.16 -8.62 10.43
CA LYS A 178 -12.46 -7.94 10.31
C LYS A 178 -12.79 -7.65 8.84
N HIS A 179 -11.85 -7.09 8.10
CA HIS A 179 -11.98 -6.79 6.66
C HIS A 179 -12.14 -8.07 5.84
N ARG A 180 -11.34 -9.10 6.15
CA ARG A 180 -11.45 -10.39 5.48
C ARG A 180 -12.85 -11.01 5.60
N LYS A 181 -13.45 -10.94 6.79
CA LYS A 181 -14.81 -11.42 7.03
C LYS A 181 -15.85 -10.63 6.23
N GLU A 182 -15.72 -9.31 6.16
CA GLU A 182 -16.65 -8.48 5.37
C GLU A 182 -16.48 -8.71 3.87
N ALA A 183 -15.25 -8.86 3.37
CA ALA A 183 -15.01 -9.25 1.98
C ALA A 183 -15.64 -10.60 1.63
N GLN A 184 -15.53 -11.59 2.55
CA GLN A 184 -16.13 -12.90 2.37
C GLN A 184 -17.65 -12.84 2.34
N LYS A 185 -18.29 -12.03 3.20
CA LYS A 185 -19.75 -11.79 3.19
C LYS A 185 -20.23 -11.12 1.91
N ALA A 186 -19.44 -10.16 1.42
CA ALA A 186 -19.70 -9.44 0.18
C ALA A 186 -19.39 -10.26 -1.09
N HIS A 187 -18.93 -11.50 -0.95
CA HIS A 187 -18.49 -12.38 -2.05
C HIS A 187 -17.37 -11.78 -2.93
N ILE A 188 -16.57 -10.89 -2.39
CA ILE A 188 -15.39 -10.32 -3.05
C ILE A 188 -14.18 -11.22 -2.82
N ASN A 189 -13.45 -11.51 -3.89
CA ASN A 189 -12.13 -12.14 -3.77
C ASN A 189 -11.11 -11.13 -3.26
N VAL A 190 -10.14 -11.59 -2.45
CA VAL A 190 -9.06 -10.72 -1.95
C VAL A 190 -7.72 -11.38 -2.20
N VAL A 191 -6.87 -10.66 -2.92
CA VAL A 191 -5.46 -11.00 -3.14
C VAL A 191 -4.61 -9.96 -2.42
N ILE A 192 -3.74 -10.41 -1.52
CA ILE A 192 -2.77 -9.56 -0.87
C ILE A 192 -1.45 -9.70 -1.61
N ALA A 193 -1.00 -8.61 -2.22
CA ALA A 193 0.21 -8.56 -3.03
C ALA A 193 1.48 -8.63 -2.15
N GLY A 194 1.40 -8.11 -0.92
CA GLY A 194 2.49 -8.05 0.06
C GLY A 194 2.84 -6.61 0.39
N HIS A 195 2.94 -6.27 1.68
CA HIS A 195 3.11 -4.89 2.15
C HIS A 195 4.49 -4.34 1.78
N MET A 196 5.56 -4.85 2.40
CA MET A 196 6.94 -4.36 2.19
C MET A 196 7.40 -4.41 0.74
N SER A 197 6.93 -5.38 -0.03
CA SER A 197 7.25 -5.48 -1.45
C SER A 197 6.49 -4.44 -2.29
N SER A 198 5.25 -4.13 -1.94
CA SER A 198 4.50 -3.03 -2.56
C SER A 198 5.15 -1.68 -2.25
N ASP A 199 5.46 -1.40 -0.98
CA ASP A 199 6.21 -0.21 -0.57
C ASP A 199 7.52 -0.07 -1.37
N SER A 200 8.23 -1.20 -1.54
CA SER A 200 9.49 -1.24 -2.31
C SER A 200 9.28 -0.89 -3.77
N ILE A 201 8.19 -1.32 -4.41
CA ILE A 201 7.84 -0.94 -5.78
C ILE A 201 7.67 0.59 -5.86
N GLY A 202 6.86 1.18 -4.98
CA GLY A 202 6.59 2.61 -4.99
C GLY A 202 7.85 3.46 -4.79
N VAL A 203 8.67 3.08 -3.81
CA VAL A 203 9.95 3.74 -3.55
C VAL A 203 10.90 3.56 -4.74
N ASN A 204 11.01 2.38 -5.34
CA ASN A 204 11.83 2.15 -6.53
C ASN A 204 11.40 3.03 -7.70
N LEU A 205 10.09 3.09 -8.00
CA LEU A 205 9.55 3.91 -9.07
C LEU A 205 9.84 5.41 -8.88
N LEU A 206 9.89 5.87 -7.63
CA LEU A 206 10.27 7.24 -7.31
C LEU A 206 11.78 7.45 -7.42
N MET A 207 12.58 6.56 -6.83
CA MET A 207 14.05 6.65 -6.84
C MET A 207 14.64 6.56 -8.24
N ASP A 208 14.04 5.77 -9.14
CA ASP A 208 14.47 5.67 -10.53
C ASP A 208 14.24 6.97 -11.35
N LYS A 209 13.50 7.94 -10.79
CA LYS A 209 13.34 9.30 -11.37
C LYS A 209 14.38 10.30 -10.86
N LEU A 210 15.19 9.93 -9.87
CA LEU A 210 16.27 10.79 -9.39
C LEU A 210 17.37 10.88 -10.43
N LYS A 211 18.09 12.00 -10.41
CA LYS A 211 19.24 12.23 -11.30
C LYS A 211 20.35 11.20 -11.03
N GLU A 212 21.16 10.94 -12.05
CA GLU A 212 22.38 10.14 -11.90
C GLU A 212 23.31 10.70 -10.81
N GLY A 213 24.07 9.83 -10.15
CA GLY A 213 25.02 10.21 -9.11
C GLY A 213 24.48 10.11 -7.68
N VAL A 214 23.21 9.70 -7.50
CA VAL A 214 22.67 9.38 -6.16
C VAL A 214 22.93 7.91 -5.85
N GLU A 215 23.70 7.63 -4.79
CA GLU A 215 23.85 6.28 -4.25
C GLU A 215 22.66 5.97 -3.34
N ILE A 216 22.01 4.82 -3.57
CA ILE A 216 20.89 4.36 -2.75
C ILE A 216 21.34 3.16 -1.93
N VAL A 217 21.32 3.31 -0.60
CA VAL A 217 21.64 2.25 0.36
C VAL A 217 20.32 1.64 0.89
N PRO A 218 19.90 0.47 0.40
CA PRO A 218 18.68 -0.17 0.88
C PRO A 218 18.85 -0.69 2.31
N CYS A 219 17.83 -0.45 3.14
CA CYS A 219 17.79 -0.93 4.52
C CYS A 219 16.35 -1.20 4.96
N SER A 220 16.14 -1.74 6.16
CA SER A 220 14.83 -2.01 6.77
C SER A 220 13.85 -2.80 5.89
N GLY A 221 14.35 -3.77 5.13
CA GLY A 221 13.51 -4.62 4.27
C GLY A 221 13.18 -4.02 2.90
N PHE A 222 13.72 -2.85 2.56
CA PHE A 222 13.57 -2.27 1.22
C PHE A 222 14.24 -3.15 0.16
N ILE A 223 13.46 -3.64 -0.79
CA ILE A 223 13.90 -4.46 -1.91
C ILE A 223 14.24 -3.52 -3.08
N ARG A 224 15.53 -3.17 -3.22
CA ARG A 224 15.96 -2.32 -4.33
C ARG A 224 15.98 -3.11 -5.65
N ASN A 225 15.16 -2.69 -6.58
CA ASN A 225 15.15 -3.17 -7.96
C ASN A 225 15.15 -1.98 -8.90
N LYS A 226 16.26 -1.72 -9.58
CA LYS A 226 16.39 -0.63 -10.54
C LYS A 226 15.71 -1.02 -11.86
N ARG A 227 14.87 -0.14 -12.40
CA ARG A 227 14.11 -0.32 -13.64
C ARG A 227 14.68 0.49 -14.81
N ASN A 228 15.96 0.72 -14.86
CA ASN A 228 16.75 1.32 -15.96
C ASN A 228 18.02 1.95 -15.40
#